data_18e279156ac694e9712c04ca86a4a092
#
_entry.id   18e279156ac694e9712c04ca86a4a092
#
_cell.length_a   1.000
_cell.length_b   1.000
_cell.length_c   1.000
_cell.angle_alpha   90.00
_cell.angle_beta   90.00
_cell.angle_gamma   90.00
#
_symmetry.space_group_name_H-M   'P 1'
#
loop_
_entity.id
_entity.type
_entity.pdbx_description
1 polymer ?
#
loop_
_entity_poly.entity_id
_entity_poly.type
_entity_poly.pdbx_seq_one_letter_code
_entity_poly.pdbx_strand_id
1 'polypeptide(L)'
;MRSLSEIDTVSKRSSRAAGYSWGIAEEIGKNIRLLEIFSLPGIKNLNSFFKKKKELRLENISIIKQDNEASKNEYCPIIAGVNFLDQIKTLETLNEITFKKVSYPLLFLPFVSRAAEVIGKRIFLKMDDREFLLNFNNNICLLYTSTLPTMCVV
;
A
#
# COMPACT_ATOMS: atom_id res chain seq x y z
N MET A 1 24.08 1.09 7.30
CA MET A 1 22.92 1.80 6.69
C MET A 1 22.92 1.58 5.20
N ARG A 2 21.81 1.17 4.64
CA ARG A 2 21.69 0.96 3.20
C ARG A 2 21.28 2.24 2.50
N SER A 3 21.82 2.48 1.29
CA SER A 3 21.36 3.60 0.47
C SER A 3 19.93 3.35 -0.07
N LEU A 4 19.25 4.41 -0.49
CA LEU A 4 17.91 4.29 -1.07
C LEU A 4 17.90 3.45 -2.35
N SER A 5 18.95 3.58 -3.16
CA SER A 5 19.13 2.79 -4.38
C SER A 5 19.30 1.30 -4.06
N GLU A 6 20.04 0.99 -3.02
CA GLU A 6 20.27 -0.39 -2.56
C GLU A 6 18.98 -1.00 -2.02
N ILE A 7 18.20 -0.23 -1.25
CA ILE A 7 16.89 -0.66 -0.74
C ILE A 7 15.96 -1.03 -1.90
N ASP A 8 15.88 -0.17 -2.90
CA ASP A 8 15.08 -0.42 -4.11
C ASP A 8 15.51 -1.72 -4.80
N THR A 9 16.81 -1.86 -5.06
CA THR A 9 17.35 -3.03 -5.78
C THR A 9 17.13 -4.33 -5.01
N VAL A 10 17.41 -4.34 -3.71
CA VAL A 10 17.24 -5.55 -2.86
C VAL A 10 15.77 -5.92 -2.74
N SER A 11 14.89 -4.95 -2.53
CA SER A 11 13.46 -5.18 -2.44
C SER A 11 12.89 -5.74 -3.74
N LYS A 12 13.32 -5.21 -4.87
CA LYS A 12 12.94 -5.71 -6.20
C LYS A 12 13.37 -7.16 -6.40
N ARG A 13 14.62 -7.48 -6.08
CA ARG A 13 15.13 -8.85 -6.22
C ARG A 13 14.41 -9.83 -5.30
N SER A 14 14.17 -9.44 -4.06
CA SER A 14 13.42 -10.25 -3.09
C SER A 14 12.00 -10.51 -3.57
N SER A 15 11.37 -9.52 -4.17
CA SER A 15 10.02 -9.65 -4.70
C SER A 15 9.96 -10.62 -5.89
N ARG A 16 10.98 -10.58 -6.76
CA ARG A 16 11.11 -11.54 -7.85
C ARG A 16 11.26 -12.96 -7.31
N ALA A 17 12.11 -13.13 -6.31
CA ALA A 17 12.31 -14.43 -5.66
C ALA A 17 11.04 -14.93 -4.98
N ALA A 18 10.18 -14.04 -4.52
CA ALA A 18 8.90 -14.39 -3.90
C ALA A 18 7.81 -14.74 -4.93
N GLY A 19 8.10 -14.64 -6.23
CA GLY A 19 7.19 -15.06 -7.30
C GLY A 19 6.44 -13.94 -8.01
N TYR A 20 6.72 -12.68 -7.70
CA TYR A 20 6.09 -11.55 -8.39
C TYR A 20 6.73 -11.32 -9.76
N SER A 21 5.93 -10.80 -10.71
CA SER A 21 6.44 -10.40 -12.02
C SER A 21 7.45 -9.26 -11.90
N TRP A 22 8.27 -9.03 -12.93
CA TRP A 22 9.23 -7.93 -12.94
C TRP A 22 8.56 -6.57 -12.74
N GLY A 23 7.43 -6.34 -13.40
CA GLY A 23 6.70 -5.08 -13.24
C GLY A 23 6.25 -4.82 -11.83
N ILE A 24 5.64 -5.81 -11.19
CA ILE A 24 5.21 -5.70 -9.79
C ILE A 24 6.41 -5.60 -8.86
N ALA A 25 7.48 -6.34 -9.11
CA ALA A 25 8.70 -6.26 -8.32
C ALA A 25 9.33 -4.87 -8.35
N GLU A 26 9.33 -4.21 -9.49
CA GLU A 26 9.79 -2.82 -9.61
C GLU A 26 8.92 -1.86 -8.79
N GLU A 27 7.61 -2.05 -8.82
CA GLU A 27 6.68 -1.25 -8.02
C GLU A 27 6.94 -1.46 -6.51
N ILE A 28 7.15 -2.69 -6.08
CA ILE A 28 7.48 -3.00 -4.68
C ILE A 28 8.78 -2.31 -4.27
N GLY A 29 9.80 -2.37 -5.11
CA GLY A 29 11.08 -1.72 -4.83
C GLY A 29 10.93 -0.22 -4.59
N LYS A 30 10.21 0.47 -5.47
CA LYS A 30 9.93 1.90 -5.33
C LYS A 30 9.12 2.20 -4.07
N ASN A 31 8.16 1.35 -3.76
CA ASN A 31 7.29 1.52 -2.59
C ASN A 31 8.05 1.37 -1.27
N ILE A 32 8.93 0.38 -1.17
CA ILE A 32 9.74 0.20 0.03
C ILE A 32 10.71 1.37 0.21
N ARG A 33 11.31 1.82 -0.88
CA ARG A 33 12.13 3.04 -0.87
C ARG A 33 11.35 4.23 -0.33
N LEU A 34 10.12 4.43 -0.80
CA LEU A 34 9.26 5.52 -0.35
C LEU A 34 8.97 5.44 1.16
N LEU A 35 8.62 4.26 1.65
CA LEU A 35 8.38 4.05 3.08
C LEU A 35 9.60 4.40 3.92
N GLU A 36 10.78 3.96 3.50
CA GLU A 36 12.02 4.22 4.24
C GLU A 36 12.40 5.71 4.21
N ILE A 37 12.11 6.44 3.12
CA ILE A 37 12.32 7.88 3.06
C ILE A 37 11.56 8.61 4.17
N PHE A 38 10.34 8.15 4.49
CA PHE A 38 9.51 8.75 5.53
C PHE A 38 9.63 8.04 6.88
N SER A 39 10.71 7.30 7.07
CA SER A 39 11.03 6.61 8.33
C SER A 39 9.97 5.60 8.76
N LEU A 40 9.28 5.01 7.80
CA LEU A 40 8.32 3.94 8.03
C LEU A 40 9.00 2.59 7.77
N PRO A 41 8.69 1.53 8.56
CA PRO A 41 9.43 0.26 8.49
C PRO A 41 9.03 -0.59 7.28
N GLY A 42 9.38 -0.13 6.07
CA GLY A 42 9.06 -0.82 4.82
C GLY A 42 9.78 -2.15 4.66
N ILE A 43 11.10 -2.15 4.87
CA ILE A 43 11.91 -3.38 4.75
C ILE A 43 11.44 -4.44 5.74
N LYS A 44 11.22 -4.04 6.99
CA LYS A 44 10.78 -4.96 8.04
C LYS A 44 9.44 -5.59 7.70
N ASN A 45 8.48 -4.80 7.22
CA ASN A 45 7.17 -5.29 6.84
C ASN A 45 7.23 -6.21 5.62
N LEU A 46 8.01 -5.85 4.61
CA LEU A 46 8.16 -6.67 3.41
C LEU A 46 8.80 -8.02 3.75
N ASN A 47 9.84 -8.00 4.56
CA ASN A 47 10.53 -9.22 4.98
C ASN A 47 9.61 -10.13 5.79
N SER A 48 8.85 -9.58 6.74
CA SER A 48 7.87 -10.34 7.52
C SER A 48 6.77 -10.91 6.63
N PHE A 49 6.28 -10.12 5.69
CA PHE A 49 5.26 -10.55 4.74
C PHE A 49 5.74 -11.73 3.89
N PHE A 50 6.94 -11.66 3.33
CA PHE A 50 7.49 -12.74 2.51
C PHE A 50 7.74 -14.02 3.29
N LYS A 51 8.16 -13.91 4.56
CA LYS A 51 8.37 -15.07 5.43
C LYS A 51 7.04 -15.79 5.73
N LYS A 52 5.97 -15.05 5.90
CA LYS A 52 4.65 -15.61 6.25
C LYS A 52 3.77 -15.90 5.05
N LYS A 53 4.14 -15.44 3.87
CA LYS A 53 3.31 -15.53 2.65
C LYS A 53 2.88 -16.95 2.35
N LYS A 54 3.75 -17.94 2.56
CA LYS A 54 3.44 -19.35 2.30
C LYS A 54 2.39 -19.90 3.26
N GLU A 55 2.33 -19.38 4.47
CA GLU A 55 1.38 -19.80 5.51
C GLU A 55 0.06 -19.06 5.40
N LEU A 56 0.09 -17.85 4.84
CA LEU A 56 -1.09 -17.01 4.67
C LEU A 56 -1.83 -17.41 3.40
N ARG A 57 -3.13 -17.61 3.54
CA ARG A 57 -4.02 -17.80 2.39
C ARG A 57 -4.54 -16.42 2.01
N LEU A 58 -3.85 -15.76 1.09
CA LEU A 58 -4.19 -14.42 0.69
C LEU A 58 -5.24 -14.41 -0.43
N GLU A 59 -6.17 -13.47 -0.33
CA GLU A 59 -7.13 -13.22 -1.38
C GLU A 59 -6.66 -12.07 -2.26
N ASN A 60 -6.85 -12.21 -3.58
CA ASN A 60 -6.52 -11.17 -4.53
C ASN A 60 -7.81 -10.45 -4.96
N ILE A 61 -7.92 -9.19 -4.57
CA ILE A 61 -9.04 -8.38 -5.00
C ILE A 61 -8.79 -7.89 -6.42
N SER A 62 -9.77 -8.05 -7.31
CA SER A 62 -9.67 -7.59 -8.69
C SER A 62 -10.44 -6.31 -8.94
N ILE A 63 -11.66 -6.21 -8.42
CA ILE A 63 -12.50 -5.02 -8.57
C ILE A 63 -12.72 -4.39 -7.22
N ILE A 64 -12.36 -3.12 -7.10
CA ILE A 64 -12.45 -2.37 -5.84
C ILE A 64 -13.77 -1.61 -5.82
N LYS A 65 -14.47 -1.73 -4.71
CA LYS A 65 -15.76 -1.09 -4.44
C LYS A 65 -15.61 -0.13 -3.26
N GLN A 66 -16.71 0.48 -2.86
CA GLN A 66 -16.71 1.33 -1.68
C GLN A 66 -16.37 0.55 -0.40
N ASP A 67 -16.94 -0.64 -0.24
CA ASP A 67 -16.67 -1.54 0.87
C ASP A 67 -16.08 -2.84 0.34
N ASN A 68 -14.89 -3.18 0.81
CA ASN A 68 -14.17 -4.37 0.40
C ASN A 68 -13.84 -5.21 1.62
N GLU A 69 -14.34 -6.42 1.68
CA GLU A 69 -14.10 -7.35 2.78
C GLU A 69 -13.67 -8.70 2.22
N ALA A 70 -12.55 -9.20 2.74
CA ALA A 70 -12.07 -10.54 2.40
C ALA A 70 -13.03 -11.57 2.98
N SER A 71 -13.40 -12.59 2.21
CA SER A 71 -14.44 -13.54 2.59
C SER A 71 -14.02 -14.47 3.72
N LYS A 72 -12.83 -15.06 3.64
CA LYS A 72 -12.32 -16.01 4.64
C LYS A 72 -10.94 -15.67 5.15
N ASN A 73 -10.14 -15.01 4.35
CA ASN A 73 -8.73 -14.75 4.59
C ASN A 73 -8.45 -13.26 4.52
N GLU A 74 -7.18 -12.89 4.44
CA GLU A 74 -6.76 -11.51 4.30
C GLU A 74 -6.44 -11.18 2.86
N TYR A 75 -6.61 -9.91 2.46
CA TYR A 75 -6.19 -9.45 1.15
C TYR A 75 -4.68 -9.34 1.07
N CYS A 76 -4.12 -9.72 -0.07
CA CYS A 76 -2.73 -9.42 -0.40
C CYS A 76 -2.57 -7.90 -0.57
N PRO A 77 -1.70 -7.24 0.22
CA PRO A 77 -1.56 -5.79 0.15
C PRO A 77 -0.97 -5.32 -1.18
N ILE A 78 -0.15 -6.15 -1.81
CA ILE A 78 0.50 -5.82 -3.08
C ILE A 78 -0.51 -5.83 -4.22
N ILE A 79 -1.28 -6.90 -4.35
CA ILE A 79 -2.28 -7.02 -5.43
C ILE A 79 -3.42 -6.01 -5.22
N ALA A 80 -3.86 -5.83 -3.98
CA ALA A 80 -4.86 -4.81 -3.67
C ALA A 80 -4.35 -3.41 -4.03
N GLY A 81 -3.08 -3.13 -3.74
CA GLY A 81 -2.46 -1.85 -4.06
C GLY A 81 -2.34 -1.61 -5.55
N VAL A 82 -1.90 -2.60 -6.31
CA VAL A 82 -1.78 -2.51 -7.76
C VAL A 82 -3.15 -2.21 -8.38
N ASN A 83 -4.18 -2.95 -7.98
CA ASN A 83 -5.53 -2.77 -8.52
C ASN A 83 -6.17 -1.47 -8.06
N PHE A 84 -5.89 -1.02 -6.83
CA PHE A 84 -6.33 0.29 -6.35
C PHE A 84 -5.75 1.41 -7.22
N LEU A 85 -4.46 1.36 -7.49
CA LEU A 85 -3.79 2.36 -8.32
C LEU A 85 -4.31 2.35 -9.76
N ASP A 86 -4.51 1.16 -10.34
CA ASP A 86 -5.02 1.02 -11.69
C ASP A 86 -6.45 1.55 -11.85
N GLN A 87 -7.25 1.46 -10.79
CA GLN A 87 -8.68 1.84 -10.82
C GLN A 87 -8.95 3.22 -10.22
N ILE A 88 -7.91 3.96 -9.84
CA ILE A 88 -8.09 5.16 -9.02
C ILE A 88 -8.94 6.24 -9.70
N LYS A 89 -8.86 6.37 -11.01
CA LYS A 89 -9.65 7.38 -11.74
C LYS A 89 -11.15 7.12 -11.65
N THR A 90 -11.54 5.86 -11.60
CA THR A 90 -12.93 5.46 -11.38
C THR A 90 -13.31 5.63 -9.92
N LEU A 91 -12.38 5.31 -9.01
CA LEU A 91 -12.62 5.33 -7.58
C LEU A 91 -12.67 6.75 -6.99
N GLU A 92 -12.10 7.74 -7.68
CA GLU A 92 -12.05 9.11 -7.13
C GLU A 92 -13.43 9.74 -6.96
N THR A 93 -14.47 9.19 -7.57
CA THR A 93 -15.84 9.64 -7.38
C THR A 93 -16.42 9.21 -6.03
N LEU A 94 -15.80 8.25 -5.37
CA LEU A 94 -16.21 7.76 -4.07
C LEU A 94 -15.59 8.63 -2.97
N ASN A 95 -16.39 8.96 -1.96
CA ASN A 95 -15.93 9.77 -0.85
C ASN A 95 -15.11 8.97 0.17
N GLU A 96 -15.40 7.69 0.30
CA GLU A 96 -14.74 6.81 1.24
C GLU A 96 -14.67 5.40 0.68
N ILE A 97 -13.50 4.77 0.83
CA ILE A 97 -13.28 3.38 0.43
C ILE A 97 -12.72 2.64 1.63
N THR A 98 -13.34 1.50 1.94
CA THR A 98 -12.96 0.69 3.10
C THR A 98 -12.42 -0.66 2.63
N PHE A 99 -11.30 -1.07 3.19
CA PHE A 99 -10.73 -2.40 3.03
C PHE A 99 -10.66 -3.07 4.40
N LYS A 100 -11.26 -4.24 4.52
CA LYS A 100 -11.20 -5.03 5.75
C LYS A 100 -10.30 -6.24 5.54
N LYS A 101 -9.51 -6.55 6.56
CA LYS A 101 -8.61 -7.72 6.56
C LYS A 101 -7.52 -7.66 5.50
N VAL A 102 -6.81 -6.54 5.43
CA VAL A 102 -5.60 -6.43 4.59
C VAL A 102 -4.40 -6.90 5.41
N SER A 103 -3.66 -7.85 4.88
CA SER A 103 -2.42 -8.33 5.48
C SER A 103 -1.33 -7.27 5.29
N TYR A 104 -0.59 -6.98 6.36
CA TYR A 104 0.52 -6.01 6.31
C TYR A 104 0.12 -4.69 5.61
N PRO A 105 -0.85 -3.95 6.16
CA PRO A 105 -1.44 -2.79 5.46
C PRO A 105 -0.45 -1.68 5.15
N LEU A 106 0.69 -1.61 5.84
CA LEU A 106 1.72 -0.63 5.53
C LEU A 106 2.28 -0.79 4.11
N LEU A 107 2.26 -2.02 3.59
CA LEU A 107 2.69 -2.29 2.21
C LEU A 107 1.68 -1.78 1.17
N PHE A 108 0.46 -1.53 1.57
CA PHE A 108 -0.58 -0.94 0.73
C PHE A 108 -0.45 0.59 0.62
N LEU A 109 0.06 1.23 1.66
CA LEU A 109 0.13 2.69 1.77
C LEU A 109 0.85 3.38 0.60
N PRO A 110 2.01 2.90 0.10
CA PRO A 110 2.68 3.58 -1.01
C PRO A 110 1.85 3.61 -2.30
N PHE A 111 1.03 2.60 -2.54
CA PHE A 111 0.12 2.59 -3.69
C PHE A 111 -0.93 3.70 -3.56
N VAL A 112 -1.44 3.93 -2.36
CA VAL A 112 -2.40 5.00 -2.10
C VAL A 112 -1.74 6.37 -2.28
N SER A 113 -0.48 6.51 -1.85
CA SER A 113 0.30 7.73 -2.06
C SER A 113 0.47 8.04 -3.55
N ARG A 114 0.79 7.03 -4.33
CA ARG A 114 0.94 7.18 -5.79
C ARG A 114 -0.41 7.46 -6.47
N ALA A 115 -1.48 6.88 -5.95
CA ALA A 115 -2.82 7.19 -6.43
C ALA A 115 -3.20 8.66 -6.21
N ALA A 116 -2.85 9.21 -5.04
CA ALA A 116 -3.04 10.63 -4.75
C ALA A 116 -2.32 11.52 -5.76
N GLU A 117 -1.10 11.13 -6.15
CA GLU A 117 -0.35 11.83 -7.19
C GLU A 117 -1.06 11.77 -8.54
N VAL A 118 -1.56 10.61 -8.92
CA VAL A 118 -2.26 10.40 -10.21
C VAL A 118 -3.50 11.29 -10.33
N ILE A 119 -4.31 11.37 -9.27
CA ILE A 119 -5.55 12.16 -9.31
C ILE A 119 -5.35 13.62 -8.90
N GLY A 120 -4.16 13.99 -8.43
CA GLY A 120 -3.86 15.36 -8.00
C GLY A 120 -4.64 15.81 -6.78
N LYS A 121 -5.01 14.89 -5.90
CA LYS A 121 -5.81 15.15 -4.69
C LYS A 121 -5.14 14.56 -3.46
N ARG A 122 -5.47 15.09 -2.30
CA ARG A 122 -5.06 14.51 -1.04
C ARG A 122 -5.93 13.32 -0.69
N ILE A 123 -5.31 12.26 -0.15
CA ILE A 123 -6.02 11.09 0.35
C ILE A 123 -5.69 10.93 1.82
N PHE A 124 -6.71 10.73 2.64
CA PHE A 124 -6.56 10.40 4.05
C PHE A 124 -6.68 8.89 4.21
N LEU A 125 -5.61 8.27 4.73
CA LEU A 125 -5.57 6.83 4.95
C LEU A 125 -5.57 6.55 6.44
N LYS A 126 -6.57 5.82 6.89
CA LYS A 126 -6.66 5.37 8.27
C LYS A 126 -6.32 3.89 8.35
N MET A 127 -5.32 3.55 9.16
CA MET A 127 -4.89 2.18 9.41
C MET A 127 -4.89 1.96 10.92
N ASP A 128 -5.78 1.11 11.42
CA ASP A 128 -5.97 0.86 12.84
C ASP A 128 -6.16 2.20 13.59
N ASP A 129 -5.21 2.58 14.45
CA ASP A 129 -5.24 3.81 15.23
C ASP A 129 -4.37 4.93 14.65
N ARG A 130 -3.71 4.68 13.50
CA ARG A 130 -2.84 5.66 12.84
C ARG A 130 -3.52 6.23 11.61
N GLU A 131 -3.27 7.50 11.35
CA GLU A 131 -3.80 8.20 10.20
C GLU A 131 -2.68 8.89 9.43
N PHE A 132 -2.76 8.81 8.11
CA PHE A 132 -1.79 9.39 7.21
C PHE A 132 -2.48 10.34 6.25
N LEU A 133 -1.83 11.47 5.98
CA LEU A 133 -2.20 12.35 4.89
C LEU A 133 -1.24 12.09 3.73
N LEU A 134 -1.79 11.67 2.61
CA LEU A 134 -1.02 11.38 1.41
C LEU A 134 -1.25 12.49 0.40
N ASN A 135 -0.20 13.22 0.11
CA ASN A 135 -0.28 14.42 -0.70
C ASN A 135 0.01 14.10 -2.17
N PHE A 136 -0.52 14.94 -3.07
CA PHE A 136 -0.35 14.75 -4.51
C PHE A 136 1.11 14.89 -4.98
N ASN A 137 2.01 15.40 -4.17
CA ASN A 137 3.44 15.47 -4.47
C ASN A 137 4.24 14.30 -3.84
N ASN A 138 3.55 13.20 -3.54
CA ASN A 138 4.13 11.96 -3.03
C ASN A 138 4.77 12.10 -1.64
N ASN A 139 4.24 12.98 -0.80
CA ASN A 139 4.62 13.12 0.59
C ASN A 139 3.66 12.38 1.50
N ILE A 140 4.20 11.72 2.51
CA ILE A 140 3.46 10.98 3.51
C ILE A 140 3.57 11.71 4.85
N CYS A 141 2.44 12.12 5.42
CA CYS A 141 2.39 12.77 6.72
C CYS A 141 1.59 11.90 7.70
N LEU A 142 2.18 11.61 8.85
CA LEU A 142 1.48 10.94 9.94
C LEU A 142 0.65 11.96 10.71
N LEU A 143 -0.64 11.69 10.86
CA LEU A 143 -1.56 12.52 11.62
C LEU A 143 -1.85 11.87 12.98
N TYR A 144 -1.81 12.67 14.03
CA TYR A 144 -2.13 12.18 15.38
C TYR A 144 -3.61 12.30 15.71
N THR A 145 -4.29 13.29 15.11
CA THR A 145 -5.73 13.48 15.26
C THR A 145 -6.34 13.76 13.90
N SER A 146 -7.46 13.09 13.57
CA SER A 146 -8.17 13.35 12.33
C SER A 146 -9.35 14.26 12.58
N THR A 147 -9.37 15.39 11.85
CA THR A 147 -10.51 16.29 11.80
C THR A 147 -11.14 16.33 10.40
N LEU A 148 -10.60 15.56 9.46
CA LEU A 148 -10.99 15.59 8.06
C LEU A 148 -11.55 14.24 7.63
N PRO A 149 -12.49 14.22 6.67
CA PRO A 149 -13.04 12.95 6.16
C PRO A 149 -11.95 12.11 5.51
N THR A 150 -11.95 10.83 5.81
CA THR A 150 -11.02 9.86 5.20
C THR A 150 -11.58 9.38 3.87
N MET A 151 -10.72 9.27 2.86
CA MET A 151 -11.08 8.67 1.58
C MET A 151 -10.83 7.16 1.58
N CYS A 152 -9.83 6.70 2.32
CA CYS A 152 -9.45 5.29 2.37
C CYS A 152 -9.22 4.84 3.80
N VAL A 153 -9.78 3.69 4.16
CA VAL A 153 -9.62 3.04 5.46
C VAL A 153 -9.14 1.61 5.27
N VAL A 154 -8.07 1.28 5.94
CA VAL A 154 -7.46 -0.06 5.84
C VAL A 154 -7.33 -0.72 7.20
#